data_a2243ce1b4cb20ab39a17938353a6d9b
#
_entry.id   a2243ce1b4cb20ab39a17938353a6d9b
#
_cell.length_a   1.000
_cell.length_b   1.000
_cell.length_c   1.000
_cell.angle_alpha   90.00
_cell.angle_beta   90.00
_cell.angle_gamma   90.00
#
_symmetry.space_group_name_H-M   'P 1'
#
loop_
_entity.id
_entity.type
_entity.pdbx_description
1 polymer ?
#
loop_
_entity_poly.entity_id
_entity_poly.type
_entity_poly.pdbx_seq_one_letter_code
_entity_poly.pdbx_strand_id
1 'polypeptide(L)'
;FNENMSYNLEKTLPLAKGIKKIKENTSIPLIGFAGGAWTTLFYCLYEKNERQNIKFEDVLKKTSQIDNLIEQMTRAIIQHAEMQIDCGIDAFQIFESAAEHLNDEQFNKWCIQPTKKIIESIKKIKDIPIIGFPRNTNLACYKKYSNIDKLDCITLDYNFPLDKINELNDKIVFQGNLDPKHLLKDSQNLSQKIEEILFAFRERPHIFNLGHGVLPETSIEKVEQMLLQIRST
;
A
#
# COMPACT_ATOMS: atom_id res chain seq x y z
N PHE A 1 5.59 24.79 -8.08
CA PHE A 1 4.55 23.84 -8.50
C PHE A 1 3.60 24.56 -9.44
N ASN A 2 3.44 24.00 -10.66
CA ASN A 2 2.47 24.52 -11.63
C ASN A 2 1.06 24.19 -11.11
N GLU A 3 0.16 25.16 -11.09
CA GLU A 3 -1.21 25.02 -10.59
C GLU A 3 -2.07 24.00 -11.36
N ASN A 4 -1.61 23.52 -12.49
CA ASN A 4 -2.28 22.56 -13.37
C ASN A 4 -1.39 21.34 -13.65
N MET A 5 -1.28 20.42 -12.67
CA MET A 5 -0.71 19.10 -12.95
C MET A 5 -1.74 18.25 -13.71
N SER A 6 -1.42 17.86 -14.93
CA SER A 6 -2.19 16.91 -15.71
C SER A 6 -1.47 15.56 -15.75
N TYR A 7 -2.24 14.47 -15.64
CA TYR A 7 -1.73 13.13 -15.85
C TYR A 7 -1.29 12.99 -17.33
N ASN A 8 -0.03 12.62 -17.54
CA ASN A 8 0.52 12.48 -18.89
C ASN A 8 0.50 11.01 -19.31
N LEU A 9 -0.50 10.63 -20.10
CA LEU A 9 -0.66 9.28 -20.64
C LEU A 9 0.55 8.80 -21.44
N GLU A 10 1.20 9.69 -22.22
CA GLU A 10 2.37 9.29 -23.02
C GLU A 10 3.52 8.77 -22.18
N LYS A 11 3.76 9.39 -21.02
CA LYS A 11 4.80 8.94 -20.07
C LYS A 11 4.50 7.59 -19.44
N THR A 12 3.24 7.19 -19.41
CA THR A 12 2.81 5.90 -18.83
C THR A 12 2.62 4.79 -19.87
N LEU A 13 2.74 5.09 -21.16
CA LEU A 13 2.66 4.10 -22.24
C LEU A 13 3.62 2.91 -22.07
N PRO A 14 4.88 3.06 -21.63
CA PRO A 14 5.76 1.91 -21.39
C PRO A 14 5.21 0.96 -20.31
N LEU A 15 4.65 1.50 -19.23
CA LEU A 15 4.00 0.72 -18.17
C LEU A 15 2.77 -0.01 -18.72
N ALA A 16 1.90 0.69 -19.44
CA ALA A 16 0.70 0.11 -20.05
C ALA A 16 1.06 -1.07 -20.98
N LYS A 17 2.07 -0.90 -21.83
CA LYS A 17 2.59 -1.98 -22.70
C LYS A 17 3.15 -3.15 -21.89
N GLY A 18 3.86 -2.85 -20.79
CA GLY A 18 4.41 -3.88 -19.89
C GLY A 18 3.31 -4.71 -19.24
N ILE A 19 2.26 -4.08 -18.69
CA ILE A 19 1.11 -4.77 -18.09
C ILE A 19 0.43 -5.69 -19.12
N LYS A 20 0.11 -5.17 -20.32
CA LYS A 20 -0.50 -5.95 -21.38
C LYS A 20 0.34 -7.18 -21.75
N LYS A 21 1.64 -6.99 -21.94
CA LYS A 21 2.58 -8.08 -22.27
C LYS A 21 2.63 -9.14 -21.17
N ILE A 22 2.59 -8.76 -19.90
CA ILE A 22 2.51 -9.72 -18.78
C ILE A 22 1.21 -10.49 -18.87
N LYS A 23 0.07 -9.82 -19.00
CA LYS A 23 -1.26 -10.45 -19.08
C LYS A 23 -1.42 -11.40 -20.27
N GLU A 24 -0.77 -11.11 -21.40
CA GLU A 24 -0.74 -11.98 -22.57
C GLU A 24 0.05 -13.28 -22.33
N ASN A 25 1.01 -13.28 -21.38
CA ASN A 25 1.95 -14.39 -21.16
C ASN A 25 1.73 -15.14 -19.82
N THR A 26 0.72 -14.78 -19.04
CA THR A 26 0.42 -15.45 -17.77
C THR A 26 -1.07 -15.44 -17.44
N SER A 27 -1.55 -16.51 -16.83
CA SER A 27 -2.87 -16.60 -16.21
C SER A 27 -2.86 -16.17 -14.73
N ILE A 28 -1.68 -15.87 -14.17
CA ILE A 28 -1.57 -15.45 -12.77
C ILE A 28 -2.21 -14.06 -12.60
N PRO A 29 -3.06 -13.87 -11.58
CA PRO A 29 -3.61 -12.56 -11.28
C PRO A 29 -2.52 -11.51 -11.06
N LEU A 30 -2.70 -10.32 -11.65
CA LEU A 30 -1.77 -9.22 -11.57
C LEU A 30 -2.34 -8.09 -10.72
N ILE A 31 -1.60 -7.68 -9.70
CA ILE A 31 -1.94 -6.54 -8.86
C ILE A 31 -1.30 -5.28 -9.45
N GLY A 32 -2.12 -4.34 -9.90
CA GLY A 32 -1.68 -2.98 -10.21
C GLY A 32 -1.52 -2.16 -8.94
N PHE A 33 -0.79 -1.04 -8.99
CA PHE A 33 -0.62 -0.23 -7.79
C PHE A 33 -0.31 1.24 -8.09
N ALA A 34 -0.50 2.07 -7.07
CA ALA A 34 0.02 3.44 -7.02
C ALA A 34 0.35 3.85 -5.58
N GLY A 35 1.16 4.90 -5.44
CA GLY A 35 1.21 5.64 -4.18
C GLY A 35 -0.13 6.30 -3.91
N GLY A 36 -0.54 6.41 -2.64
CA GLY A 36 -1.68 7.23 -2.24
C GLY A 36 -1.40 8.72 -2.46
N ALA A 37 -2.43 9.54 -2.33
CA ALA A 37 -2.34 10.97 -2.67
C ALA A 37 -1.29 11.71 -1.84
N TRP A 38 -1.29 11.49 -0.53
CA TRP A 38 -0.28 12.07 0.36
C TRP A 38 1.12 11.56 0.04
N THR A 39 1.29 10.25 -0.06
CA THR A 39 2.59 9.62 -0.34
C THR A 39 3.19 10.12 -1.65
N THR A 40 2.39 10.22 -2.70
CA THR A 40 2.84 10.72 -4.01
C THR A 40 3.24 12.19 -3.91
N LEU A 41 2.43 13.03 -3.26
CA LEU A 41 2.77 14.43 -3.02
C LEU A 41 4.05 14.59 -2.21
N PHE A 42 4.18 13.83 -1.11
CA PHE A 42 5.37 13.85 -0.25
C PHE A 42 6.64 13.52 -1.04
N TYR A 43 6.57 12.53 -1.93
CA TYR A 43 7.71 12.14 -2.78
C TYR A 43 8.01 13.15 -3.90
N CYS A 44 7.02 13.95 -4.30
CA CYS A 44 7.25 15.07 -5.21
C CYS A 44 7.85 16.30 -4.53
N LEU A 45 7.56 16.50 -3.23
CA LEU A 45 8.06 17.65 -2.46
C LEU A 45 9.50 17.46 -1.97
N TYR A 46 9.93 16.23 -1.73
CA TYR A 46 11.19 15.91 -1.07
C TYR A 46 12.01 14.87 -1.82
N GLU A 47 13.31 15.14 -1.95
CA GLU A 47 14.27 14.16 -2.47
C GLU A 47 14.52 13.04 -1.46
N LYS A 48 15.05 11.90 -1.94
CA LYS A 48 15.25 10.69 -1.14
C LYS A 48 16.10 10.93 0.12
N ASN A 49 17.15 11.75 0.01
CA ASN A 49 18.05 12.12 1.10
C ASN A 49 17.43 13.06 2.13
N GLU A 50 16.40 13.82 1.74
CA GLU A 50 15.71 14.75 2.63
C GLU A 50 14.66 14.04 3.51
N ARG A 51 14.05 12.95 3.04
CA ARG A 51 12.83 12.32 3.60
C ARG A 51 12.99 11.75 5.01
N GLN A 52 14.21 11.40 5.43
CA GLN A 52 14.45 10.71 6.70
C GLN A 52 14.28 11.59 7.95
N ASN A 53 14.39 12.91 7.82
CA ASN A 53 14.41 13.86 8.95
C ASN A 53 13.34 14.94 8.87
N ILE A 54 12.33 14.76 8.01
CA ILE A 54 11.30 15.79 7.81
C ILE A 54 10.32 15.78 8.96
N LYS A 55 10.13 16.95 9.56
CA LYS A 55 9.01 17.23 10.44
C LYS A 55 7.83 17.73 9.62
N PHE A 56 6.62 17.42 10.07
CA PHE A 56 5.41 17.85 9.36
C PHE A 56 5.33 19.38 9.19
N GLU A 57 5.78 20.15 10.17
CA GLU A 57 5.83 21.62 10.08
C GLU A 57 6.68 22.12 8.89
N ASP A 58 7.67 21.34 8.46
CA ASP A 58 8.51 21.69 7.31
C ASP A 58 7.76 21.51 5.99
N VAL A 59 6.84 20.54 5.94
CA VAL A 59 5.93 20.37 4.79
C VAL A 59 5.03 21.58 4.62
N LEU A 60 4.45 22.09 5.73
CA LEU A 60 3.59 23.28 5.71
C LEU A 60 4.35 24.53 5.27
N LYS A 61 5.65 24.65 5.58
CA LYS A 61 6.50 25.73 5.10
C LYS A 61 6.79 25.65 3.61
N LYS A 62 6.81 24.43 3.03
CA LYS A 62 7.13 24.22 1.62
C LYS A 62 5.96 24.56 0.69
N THR A 63 4.72 24.41 1.18
CA THR A 63 3.51 24.79 0.42
C THR A 63 2.31 25.04 1.32
N SER A 64 1.60 26.15 1.08
CA SER A 64 0.28 26.44 1.65
C SER A 64 -0.87 25.78 0.87
N GLN A 65 -0.55 25.09 -0.24
CA GLN A 65 -1.55 24.57 -1.17
C GLN A 65 -1.75 23.05 -1.06
N ILE A 66 -1.42 22.43 0.08
CA ILE A 66 -1.46 20.97 0.24
C ILE A 66 -2.80 20.39 -0.17
N ASP A 67 -3.91 21.00 0.23
CA ASP A 67 -5.25 20.49 -0.08
C ASP A 67 -5.52 20.45 -1.59
N ASN A 68 -5.15 21.49 -2.31
CA ASN A 68 -5.28 21.52 -3.76
C ASN A 68 -4.37 20.50 -4.44
N LEU A 69 -3.14 20.36 -3.96
CA LEU A 69 -2.19 19.37 -4.50
C LEU A 69 -2.65 17.93 -4.23
N ILE A 70 -3.20 17.65 -3.05
CA ILE A 70 -3.81 16.33 -2.72
C ILE A 70 -4.97 16.01 -3.67
N GLU A 71 -5.82 16.98 -3.97
CA GLU A 71 -6.93 16.78 -4.91
C GLU A 71 -6.42 16.50 -6.33
N GLN A 72 -5.37 17.19 -6.78
CA GLN A 72 -4.73 16.94 -8.07
C GLN A 72 -4.09 15.55 -8.12
N MET A 73 -3.36 15.15 -7.05
CA MET A 73 -2.79 13.79 -6.94
C MET A 73 -3.87 12.73 -6.96
N THR A 74 -4.98 12.95 -6.25
CA THR A 74 -6.13 12.03 -6.24
C THR A 74 -6.65 11.79 -7.64
N ARG A 75 -6.86 12.85 -8.43
CA ARG A 75 -7.31 12.74 -9.83
C ARG A 75 -6.28 12.01 -10.70
N ALA A 76 -5.00 12.31 -10.55
CA ALA A 76 -3.94 11.64 -11.30
C ALA A 76 -3.85 10.14 -10.98
N ILE A 77 -4.02 9.78 -9.71
CA ILE A 77 -4.02 8.36 -9.27
C ILE A 77 -5.23 7.63 -9.84
N ILE A 78 -6.42 8.25 -9.88
CA ILE A 78 -7.61 7.65 -10.50
C ILE A 78 -7.34 7.35 -11.98
N GLN A 79 -6.81 8.31 -12.74
CA GLN A 79 -6.47 8.11 -14.16
C GLN A 79 -5.40 7.05 -14.36
N HIS A 80 -4.43 6.98 -13.44
CA HIS A 80 -3.39 5.96 -13.45
C HIS A 80 -3.93 4.55 -13.16
N ALA A 81 -4.88 4.43 -12.23
CA ALA A 81 -5.57 3.19 -11.93
C ALA A 81 -6.44 2.75 -13.12
N GLU A 82 -7.19 3.67 -13.72
CA GLU A 82 -8.00 3.42 -14.92
C GLU A 82 -7.15 2.84 -16.06
N MET A 83 -6.02 3.47 -16.38
CA MET A 83 -5.10 2.97 -17.40
C MET A 83 -4.62 1.54 -17.08
N GLN A 84 -4.30 1.24 -15.82
CA GLN A 84 -3.87 -0.12 -15.43
C GLN A 84 -5.02 -1.14 -15.53
N ILE A 85 -6.25 -0.74 -15.17
CA ILE A 85 -7.46 -1.57 -15.32
C ILE A 85 -7.73 -1.89 -16.78
N ASP A 86 -7.61 -0.91 -17.67
CA ASP A 86 -7.76 -1.09 -19.13
C ASP A 86 -6.67 -2.00 -19.71
N CYS A 87 -5.53 -2.07 -19.05
CA CYS A 87 -4.45 -3.01 -19.41
C CYS A 87 -4.64 -4.41 -18.84
N GLY A 88 -5.64 -4.65 -18.00
CA GLY A 88 -6.06 -5.98 -17.56
C GLY A 88 -5.56 -6.41 -16.18
N ILE A 89 -5.27 -5.49 -15.25
CA ILE A 89 -5.00 -5.86 -13.85
C ILE A 89 -6.23 -6.50 -13.19
N ASP A 90 -5.97 -7.36 -12.20
CA ASP A 90 -7.00 -8.13 -11.49
C ASP A 90 -7.32 -7.56 -10.10
N ALA A 91 -6.42 -6.79 -9.51
CA ALA A 91 -6.59 -6.06 -8.25
C ALA A 91 -5.76 -4.77 -8.28
N PHE A 92 -6.04 -3.84 -7.37
CA PHE A 92 -5.29 -2.59 -7.26
C PHE A 92 -4.87 -2.30 -5.82
N GLN A 93 -3.60 -1.93 -5.60
CA GLN A 93 -3.08 -1.59 -4.29
C GLN A 93 -2.69 -0.12 -4.17
N ILE A 94 -3.11 0.52 -3.06
CA ILE A 94 -2.82 1.92 -2.73
C ILE A 94 -1.81 1.96 -1.58
N PHE A 95 -0.64 2.55 -1.81
CA PHE A 95 0.45 2.63 -0.83
C PHE A 95 0.52 4.01 -0.17
N GLU A 96 0.09 4.12 1.09
CA GLU A 96 0.31 5.31 1.94
C GLU A 96 1.60 5.13 2.76
N SER A 97 2.74 5.04 2.06
CA SER A 97 4.05 4.74 2.65
C SER A 97 4.66 5.88 3.46
N ALA A 98 4.15 7.12 3.33
CA ALA A 98 4.60 8.30 4.07
C ALA A 98 3.58 8.77 5.14
N ALA A 99 2.62 7.90 5.48
CA ALA A 99 1.54 8.24 6.43
C ALA A 99 2.05 8.50 7.86
N GLU A 100 3.20 7.96 8.23
CA GLU A 100 3.86 8.14 9.53
C GLU A 100 4.13 9.61 9.93
N HIS A 101 4.18 10.51 8.95
CA HIS A 101 4.44 11.93 9.18
C HIS A 101 3.17 12.74 9.51
N LEU A 102 2.00 12.10 9.56
CA LEU A 102 0.70 12.77 9.74
C LEU A 102 0.11 12.50 11.13
N ASN A 103 -0.53 13.53 11.69
CA ASN A 103 -1.42 13.32 12.82
C ASN A 103 -2.78 12.74 12.36
N ASP A 104 -3.66 12.39 13.31
CA ASP A 104 -4.95 11.75 13.03
C ASP A 104 -5.88 12.56 12.12
N GLU A 105 -5.90 13.89 12.27
CA GLU A 105 -6.73 14.79 11.46
C GLU A 105 -6.19 14.87 10.04
N GLN A 106 -4.90 15.06 9.88
CA GLN A 106 -4.20 15.10 8.61
C GLN A 106 -4.29 13.76 7.87
N PHE A 107 -4.12 12.65 8.59
CA PHE A 107 -4.29 11.32 8.01
C PHE A 107 -5.71 11.12 7.49
N ASN A 108 -6.73 11.54 8.24
CA ASN A 108 -8.11 11.50 7.74
C ASN A 108 -8.28 12.36 6.48
N LYS A 109 -7.73 13.58 6.48
CA LYS A 109 -7.92 14.55 5.39
C LYS A 109 -7.14 14.18 4.13
N TRP A 110 -5.90 13.70 4.27
CA TRP A 110 -4.97 13.54 3.13
C TRP A 110 -4.69 12.09 2.74
N CYS A 111 -5.09 11.12 3.56
CA CYS A 111 -5.03 9.70 3.21
C CYS A 111 -6.44 9.09 3.07
N ILE A 112 -7.29 9.15 4.11
CA ILE A 112 -8.59 8.46 4.10
C ILE A 112 -9.53 9.05 3.05
N GLN A 113 -9.74 10.39 3.03
CA GLN A 113 -10.67 11.01 2.08
C GLN A 113 -10.25 10.83 0.62
N PRO A 114 -8.97 11.02 0.22
CA PRO A 114 -8.50 10.67 -1.10
C PRO A 114 -8.67 9.19 -1.44
N THR A 115 -8.33 8.28 -0.53
CA THR A 115 -8.50 6.83 -0.75
C THR A 115 -9.95 6.47 -1.01
N LYS A 116 -10.92 7.03 -0.28
CA LYS A 116 -12.36 6.84 -0.56
C LYS A 116 -12.72 7.24 -1.98
N LYS A 117 -12.29 8.44 -2.44
CA LYS A 117 -12.54 8.92 -3.80
C LYS A 117 -11.93 7.99 -4.86
N ILE A 118 -10.70 7.51 -4.61
CA ILE A 118 -10.02 6.58 -5.51
C ILE A 118 -10.80 5.27 -5.60
N ILE A 119 -11.18 4.67 -4.46
CA ILE A 119 -11.96 3.43 -4.39
C ILE A 119 -13.29 3.58 -5.13
N GLU A 120 -14.05 4.63 -4.82
CA GLU A 120 -15.35 4.91 -5.48
C GLU A 120 -15.21 5.03 -6.99
N SER A 121 -14.15 5.67 -7.48
CA SER A 121 -13.89 5.84 -8.90
C SER A 121 -13.51 4.52 -9.56
N ILE A 122 -12.60 3.74 -8.96
CA ILE A 122 -12.20 2.42 -9.46
C ILE A 122 -13.41 1.48 -9.53
N LYS A 123 -14.20 1.40 -8.45
CA LYS A 123 -15.37 0.50 -8.39
C LYS A 123 -16.48 0.87 -9.39
N LYS A 124 -16.51 2.10 -9.89
CA LYS A 124 -17.40 2.50 -11.00
C LYS A 124 -16.90 2.04 -12.37
N ILE A 125 -15.57 1.95 -12.55
CA ILE A 125 -14.94 1.49 -13.79
C ILE A 125 -15.01 -0.04 -13.87
N LYS A 126 -14.56 -0.71 -12.83
CA LYS A 126 -14.54 -2.17 -12.73
C LYS A 126 -14.53 -2.59 -11.27
N ASP A 127 -15.34 -3.58 -10.92
CA ASP A 127 -15.35 -4.15 -9.58
C ASP A 127 -14.20 -5.14 -9.41
N ILE A 128 -13.02 -4.60 -9.10
CA ILE A 128 -11.81 -5.38 -8.74
C ILE A 128 -11.47 -5.18 -7.27
N PRO A 129 -10.80 -6.16 -6.61
CA PRO A 129 -10.33 -6.01 -5.25
C PRO A 129 -9.38 -4.83 -5.07
N ILE A 130 -9.55 -4.08 -3.99
CA ILE A 130 -8.71 -2.94 -3.63
C ILE A 130 -8.03 -3.19 -2.31
N ILE A 131 -6.71 -3.06 -2.30
CA ILE A 131 -5.83 -3.26 -1.16
C ILE A 131 -5.31 -1.90 -0.71
N GLY A 132 -5.42 -1.58 0.56
CA GLY A 132 -4.84 -0.37 1.14
C GLY A 132 -3.64 -0.67 2.04
N PHE A 133 -2.62 0.19 2.05
CA PHE A 133 -1.46 0.04 2.92
C PHE A 133 -1.11 1.35 3.66
N PRO A 134 -1.75 1.63 4.80
CA PRO A 134 -1.44 2.79 5.64
C PRO A 134 -0.23 2.51 6.55
N ARG A 135 0.97 2.52 5.97
CA ARG A 135 2.20 2.10 6.65
C ARG A 135 2.57 3.01 7.84
N ASN A 136 3.06 2.40 8.93
CA ASN A 136 3.59 3.07 10.13
C ASN A 136 2.62 4.08 10.78
N THR A 137 1.33 3.89 10.61
CA THR A 137 0.33 4.72 11.31
C THR A 137 0.03 4.14 12.69
N ASN A 138 -0.64 4.93 13.53
CA ASN A 138 -1.13 4.44 14.81
C ASN A 138 -2.38 3.58 14.67
N LEU A 139 -2.74 2.84 15.72
CA LEU A 139 -3.90 1.94 15.74
C LEU A 139 -5.22 2.65 15.41
N ALA A 140 -5.40 3.88 15.86
CA ALA A 140 -6.63 4.65 15.56
C ALA A 140 -6.76 4.93 14.06
N CYS A 141 -5.64 5.23 13.39
CA CYS A 141 -5.57 5.41 11.94
C CYS A 141 -5.85 4.09 11.21
N TYR A 142 -5.27 2.96 11.65
CA TYR A 142 -5.58 1.63 11.10
C TYR A 142 -7.06 1.29 11.23
N LYS A 143 -7.68 1.55 12.39
CA LYS A 143 -9.13 1.36 12.60
C LYS A 143 -9.96 2.18 11.63
N LYS A 144 -9.66 3.46 11.48
CA LYS A 144 -10.37 4.33 10.53
C LYS A 144 -10.21 3.86 9.08
N TYR A 145 -8.98 3.46 8.71
CA TYR A 145 -8.66 3.02 7.36
C TYR A 145 -9.33 1.68 7.01
N SER A 146 -9.34 0.71 7.94
CA SER A 146 -10.00 -0.59 7.75
C SER A 146 -11.53 -0.48 7.61
N ASN A 147 -12.12 0.64 8.01
CA ASN A 147 -13.55 0.93 7.87
C ASN A 147 -13.89 1.79 6.63
N ILE A 148 -12.95 1.97 5.70
CA ILE A 148 -13.25 2.61 4.41
C ILE A 148 -14.20 1.70 3.62
N ASP A 149 -15.34 2.27 3.19
CA ASP A 149 -16.32 1.52 2.39
C ASP A 149 -15.68 0.99 1.10
N LYS A 150 -16.01 -0.27 0.75
CA LYS A 150 -15.51 -0.99 -0.43
C LYS A 150 -13.98 -1.18 -0.49
N LEU A 151 -13.27 -0.98 0.62
CA LEU A 151 -11.91 -1.46 0.75
C LEU A 151 -11.96 -2.97 1.05
N ASP A 152 -11.36 -3.79 0.19
CA ASP A 152 -11.45 -5.24 0.29
C ASP A 152 -10.37 -5.84 1.18
N CYS A 153 -9.18 -5.23 1.20
CA CYS A 153 -8.02 -5.72 1.94
C CYS A 153 -7.21 -4.58 2.54
N ILE A 154 -6.67 -4.80 3.72
CA ILE A 154 -5.71 -3.89 4.37
C ILE A 154 -4.38 -4.59 4.61
N THR A 155 -3.29 -3.98 4.15
CA THR A 155 -1.94 -4.44 4.47
C THR A 155 -1.51 -3.87 5.80
N LEU A 156 -1.01 -4.74 6.67
CA LEU A 156 -0.41 -4.40 7.96
C LEU A 156 1.10 -4.36 7.81
N ASP A 157 1.74 -3.33 8.34
CA ASP A 157 3.20 -3.29 8.39
C ASP A 157 3.75 -4.20 9.50
N TYR A 158 5.04 -4.45 9.47
CA TYR A 158 5.69 -5.36 10.42
C TYR A 158 5.71 -4.85 11.86
N ASN A 159 5.43 -3.55 12.10
CA ASN A 159 5.32 -2.99 13.44
C ASN A 159 3.90 -3.10 14.01
N PHE A 160 2.90 -3.48 13.18
CA PHE A 160 1.54 -3.62 13.65
C PHE A 160 1.44 -4.75 14.69
N PRO A 161 0.93 -4.48 15.90
CA PRO A 161 0.84 -5.48 16.96
C PRO A 161 -0.26 -6.50 16.66
N LEU A 162 0.10 -7.78 16.51
CA LEU A 162 -0.82 -8.86 16.11
C LEU A 162 -1.95 -9.09 17.14
N ASP A 163 -1.73 -8.78 18.42
CA ASP A 163 -2.77 -8.84 19.46
C ASP A 163 -3.89 -7.80 19.28
N LYS A 164 -3.70 -6.82 18.41
CA LYS A 164 -4.67 -5.75 18.09
C LYS A 164 -5.51 -6.00 16.83
N ILE A 165 -5.31 -7.14 16.15
CA ILE A 165 -6.06 -7.48 14.94
C ILE A 165 -7.58 -7.43 15.17
N ASN A 166 -8.05 -7.90 16.33
CA ASN A 166 -9.47 -7.92 16.67
C ASN A 166 -10.09 -6.54 16.91
N GLU A 167 -9.28 -5.49 16.96
CA GLU A 167 -9.74 -4.11 17.03
C GLU A 167 -10.02 -3.49 15.67
N LEU A 168 -9.64 -4.15 14.57
CA LEU A 168 -9.89 -3.73 13.19
C LEU A 168 -11.22 -4.32 12.68
N ASN A 169 -11.70 -3.80 11.54
CA ASN A 169 -12.91 -4.27 10.87
C ASN A 169 -12.83 -5.80 10.61
N ASP A 170 -13.80 -6.55 11.08
CA ASP A 170 -13.83 -8.02 10.99
C ASP A 170 -14.21 -8.55 9.60
N LYS A 171 -14.73 -7.69 8.73
CA LYS A 171 -15.16 -8.04 7.37
C LYS A 171 -14.06 -7.84 6.31
N ILE A 172 -12.94 -7.23 6.67
CA ILE A 172 -11.85 -6.96 5.73
C ILE A 172 -10.84 -8.11 5.70
N VAL A 173 -10.25 -8.35 4.53
CA VAL A 173 -9.10 -9.25 4.40
C VAL A 173 -7.84 -8.57 4.94
N PHE A 174 -6.99 -9.29 5.64
CA PHE A 174 -5.69 -8.80 6.09
C PHE A 174 -4.56 -9.30 5.20
N GLN A 175 -3.60 -8.44 4.90
CA GLN A 175 -2.36 -8.81 4.22
C GLN A 175 -1.15 -8.43 5.09
N GLY A 176 -0.12 -9.27 5.13
CA GLY A 176 1.11 -9.00 5.89
C GLY A 176 1.35 -10.08 6.91
N ASN A 177 2.18 -9.88 7.97
CA ASN A 177 2.99 -8.67 8.20
C ASN A 177 4.42 -9.05 8.64
N LEU A 178 5.00 -10.07 7.98
CA LEU A 178 6.35 -10.52 8.31
C LEU A 178 7.38 -9.39 8.13
N ASP A 179 8.22 -9.16 9.14
CA ASP A 179 9.36 -8.25 9.00
C ASP A 179 10.35 -8.83 7.97
N PRO A 180 10.65 -8.10 6.89
CA PRO A 180 11.59 -8.57 5.86
C PRO A 180 12.99 -8.89 6.39
N LYS A 181 13.37 -8.40 7.55
CA LYS A 181 14.63 -8.76 8.21
C LYS A 181 14.74 -10.26 8.53
N HIS A 182 13.60 -10.94 8.71
CA HIS A 182 13.60 -12.40 8.91
C HIS A 182 14.00 -13.20 7.66
N LEU A 183 14.04 -12.55 6.50
CA LEU A 183 14.54 -13.13 5.25
C LEU A 183 16.04 -12.87 4.99
N LEU A 184 16.74 -12.26 5.93
CA LEU A 184 18.19 -12.12 5.84
C LEU A 184 18.85 -13.47 6.15
N LYS A 185 20.04 -13.72 5.57
CA LYS A 185 20.74 -14.99 5.65
C LYS A 185 20.95 -15.47 7.09
N ASP A 186 21.32 -14.56 7.98
CA ASP A 186 21.65 -14.87 9.37
C ASP A 186 20.44 -14.90 10.33
N SER A 187 19.23 -14.70 9.81
CA SER A 187 18.02 -14.75 10.62
C SER A 187 17.72 -16.17 11.10
N GLN A 188 17.57 -16.33 12.44
CA GLN A 188 17.31 -17.63 13.07
C GLN A 188 15.82 -17.88 13.38
N ASN A 189 14.97 -16.84 13.38
CA ASN A 189 13.61 -16.92 13.91
C ASN A 189 12.52 -16.94 12.81
N LEU A 190 12.88 -17.19 11.55
CA LEU A 190 11.92 -17.11 10.44
C LEU A 190 10.72 -18.05 10.66
N SER A 191 10.98 -19.33 10.96
CA SER A 191 9.91 -20.33 11.14
C SER A 191 8.94 -19.95 12.26
N GLN A 192 9.48 -19.56 13.40
CA GLN A 192 8.66 -19.13 14.53
C GLN A 192 7.78 -17.91 14.18
N LYS A 193 8.33 -16.92 13.46
CA LYS A 193 7.59 -15.72 13.07
C LYS A 193 6.47 -16.02 12.06
N ILE A 194 6.70 -16.96 11.15
CA ILE A 194 5.66 -17.44 10.25
C ILE A 194 4.52 -18.08 11.07
N GLU A 195 4.83 -18.96 12.01
CA GLU A 195 3.83 -19.62 12.86
C GLU A 195 3.03 -18.62 13.71
N GLU A 196 3.70 -17.63 14.30
CA GLU A 196 3.04 -16.56 15.07
C GLU A 196 2.03 -15.80 14.22
N ILE A 197 2.39 -15.44 12.98
CA ILE A 197 1.51 -14.74 12.05
C ILE A 197 0.34 -15.64 11.64
N LEU A 198 0.60 -16.86 11.18
CA LEU A 198 -0.45 -17.79 10.76
C LEU A 198 -1.42 -18.09 11.91
N PHE A 199 -0.92 -18.26 13.14
CA PHE A 199 -1.76 -18.44 14.32
C PHE A 199 -2.63 -17.21 14.62
N ALA A 200 -2.08 -16.00 14.50
CA ALA A 200 -2.83 -14.77 14.76
C ALA A 200 -4.01 -14.60 13.80
N PHE A 201 -3.85 -15.02 12.54
CA PHE A 201 -4.89 -14.89 11.51
C PHE A 201 -5.73 -16.16 11.27
N ARG A 202 -5.56 -17.25 12.05
CA ARG A 202 -6.21 -18.55 11.79
C ARG A 202 -7.74 -18.51 11.66
N GLU A 203 -8.39 -17.50 12.25
CA GLU A 203 -9.85 -17.31 12.22
C GLU A 203 -10.30 -16.16 11.32
N ARG A 204 -9.36 -15.62 10.49
CA ARG A 204 -9.63 -14.48 9.62
C ARG A 204 -9.07 -14.69 8.21
N PRO A 205 -9.73 -14.17 7.18
CA PRO A 205 -9.15 -14.16 5.84
C PRO A 205 -7.80 -13.42 5.83
N HIS A 206 -6.75 -14.11 5.38
CA HIS A 206 -5.39 -13.60 5.43
C HIS A 206 -4.62 -13.91 4.14
N ILE A 207 -3.91 -12.92 3.64
CA ILE A 207 -2.91 -13.06 2.59
C ILE A 207 -1.54 -12.90 3.26
N PHE A 208 -0.82 -14.01 3.41
CA PHE A 208 0.53 -13.95 3.96
C PHE A 208 1.43 -13.10 3.05
N ASN A 209 2.06 -12.10 3.63
CA ASN A 209 2.98 -11.22 2.94
C ASN A 209 4.00 -10.62 3.93
N LEU A 210 4.99 -9.93 3.40
CA LEU A 210 5.85 -9.06 4.20
C LEU A 210 5.12 -7.79 4.62
N GLY A 211 5.43 -7.25 5.77
CA GLY A 211 4.95 -5.94 6.23
C GLY A 211 5.72 -4.75 5.64
N HIS A 212 6.59 -5.00 4.66
CA HIS A 212 7.35 -4.02 3.88
C HIS A 212 7.95 -4.70 2.64
N GLY A 213 8.56 -3.93 1.74
CA GLY A 213 9.32 -4.49 0.62
C GLY A 213 10.53 -5.32 1.08
N VAL A 214 10.97 -6.25 0.24
CA VAL A 214 12.21 -7.03 0.46
C VAL A 214 13.43 -6.12 0.58
N LEU A 215 14.41 -6.53 1.37
CA LEU A 215 15.69 -5.84 1.49
C LEU A 215 16.64 -6.28 0.37
N PRO A 216 17.60 -5.45 -0.04
CA PRO A 216 18.58 -5.83 -1.06
C PRO A 216 19.36 -7.11 -0.69
N GLU A 217 19.58 -7.35 0.60
CA GLU A 217 20.31 -8.50 1.14
C GLU A 217 19.42 -9.72 1.42
N THR A 218 18.16 -9.69 0.98
CA THR A 218 17.21 -10.80 1.16
C THR A 218 17.75 -12.09 0.53
N SER A 219 17.82 -13.17 1.32
CA SER A 219 18.27 -14.49 0.86
C SER A 219 17.17 -15.21 0.07
N ILE A 220 17.53 -15.73 -1.11
CA ILE A 220 16.62 -16.53 -1.94
C ILE A 220 16.18 -17.79 -1.17
N GLU A 221 17.12 -18.45 -0.49
CA GLU A 221 16.86 -19.66 0.29
C GLU A 221 15.86 -19.41 1.44
N LYS A 222 15.94 -18.22 2.07
CA LYS A 222 14.96 -17.83 3.11
C LYS A 222 13.57 -17.56 2.53
N VAL A 223 13.49 -16.99 1.34
CA VAL A 223 12.21 -16.82 0.64
C VAL A 223 11.61 -18.19 0.29
N GLU A 224 12.40 -19.13 -0.22
CA GLU A 224 11.97 -20.49 -0.51
C GLU A 224 11.50 -21.22 0.75
N GLN A 225 12.28 -21.13 1.85
CA GLN A 225 11.89 -21.68 3.16
C GLN A 225 10.55 -21.14 3.63
N MET A 226 10.35 -19.83 3.55
CA MET A 226 9.09 -19.16 3.90
C MET A 226 7.93 -19.71 3.06
N LEU A 227 8.09 -19.77 1.75
CA LEU A 227 7.04 -20.25 0.84
C LEU A 227 6.69 -21.72 1.09
N LEU A 228 7.67 -22.57 1.34
CA LEU A 228 7.44 -24.00 1.66
C LEU A 228 6.65 -24.13 2.97
N GLN A 229 7.03 -23.41 4.01
CA GLN A 229 6.35 -23.48 5.31
C GLN A 229 4.89 -23.01 5.21
N ILE A 230 4.64 -21.85 4.56
CA ILE A 230 3.27 -21.31 4.40
C ILE A 230 2.37 -22.26 3.62
N ARG A 231 2.90 -22.98 2.62
CA ARG A 231 2.13 -23.88 1.79
C ARG A 231 1.89 -25.26 2.39
N SER A 232 2.63 -25.60 3.46
CA SER A 232 2.47 -26.87 4.17
C SER A 232 1.51 -26.79 5.37
N THR A 233 1.05 -25.60 5.70
CA THR A 233 0.08 -25.31 6.76
C THR A 233 -1.31 -25.12 6.19
#